data_31fc0366e49414018a58e9ed8131369d
#
_entry.id   31fc0366e49414018a58e9ed8131369d
#
_cell.length_a   1.000
_cell.length_b   1.000
_cell.length_c   1.000
_cell.angle_alpha   90.00
_cell.angle_beta   90.00
_cell.angle_gamma   90.00
#
_symmetry.space_group_name_H-M   'P 1'
#
loop_
_entity.id
_entity.type
_entity.pdbx_description
1 polymer ?
#
loop_
_entity_poly.entity_id
_entity_poly.type
_entity_poly.pdbx_seq_one_letter_code
_entity_poly.pdbx_strand_id
1 'polypeptide(L)'
;MSVLIWALVWSMVYLFMRVINVILHNYRAHQFFQIRSPQLPVVPDPNIFLGNIDRTIYDMRNYNLIDEWHNRLGKSFGHYMVDQPWISTKDINLLKKVMLDGGNNDRMSVEMPIPELNNSIVLINGDAWHRVRMALAPSLT
;
A
#
# COMPACT_ATOMS: atom_id res chain seq x y z
N MET A 1 -37.42 -7.31 26.89
CA MET A 1 -36.07 -7.79 27.32
C MET A 1 -35.43 -8.77 26.37
N SER A 2 -36.17 -9.76 25.85
CA SER A 2 -35.65 -10.79 24.92
C SER A 2 -35.13 -10.23 23.57
N VAL A 3 -35.80 -9.26 22.97
CA VAL A 3 -35.42 -8.68 21.67
C VAL A 3 -34.06 -7.96 21.74
N LEU A 4 -33.79 -7.24 22.81
CA LEU A 4 -32.51 -6.56 23.03
C LEU A 4 -31.35 -7.55 23.19
N ILE A 5 -31.58 -8.65 23.88
CA ILE A 5 -30.56 -9.72 24.04
C ILE A 5 -30.23 -10.33 22.70
N TRP A 6 -31.24 -10.67 21.88
CA TRP A 6 -31.01 -11.20 20.55
C TRP A 6 -30.31 -10.22 19.62
N ALA A 7 -30.65 -8.92 19.69
CA ALA A 7 -29.96 -7.89 18.91
C ALA A 7 -28.49 -7.78 19.29
N LEU A 8 -28.16 -7.85 20.59
CA LEU A 8 -26.77 -7.87 21.05
C LEU A 8 -26.01 -9.11 20.60
N VAL A 9 -26.62 -10.28 20.69
CA VAL A 9 -26.00 -11.54 20.22
C VAL A 9 -25.69 -11.46 18.71
N TRP A 10 -26.66 -11.03 17.90
CA TRP A 10 -26.44 -10.89 16.45
C TRP A 10 -25.39 -9.84 16.10
N SER A 11 -25.33 -8.72 16.83
CA SER A 11 -24.30 -7.71 16.61
C SER A 11 -22.89 -8.22 16.97
N MET A 12 -22.76 -9.01 18.03
CA MET A 12 -21.50 -9.66 18.38
C MET A 12 -21.07 -10.70 17.33
N VAL A 13 -22.00 -11.54 16.85
CA VAL A 13 -21.72 -12.52 15.80
C VAL A 13 -21.28 -11.79 14.52
N TYR A 14 -21.98 -10.74 14.12
CA TYR A 14 -21.61 -9.93 12.96
C TYR A 14 -20.20 -9.35 13.10
N LEU A 15 -19.91 -8.73 14.24
CA LEU A 15 -18.57 -8.16 14.51
C LEU A 15 -17.49 -9.24 14.45
N PHE A 16 -17.74 -10.39 15.06
CA PHE A 16 -16.80 -11.51 15.02
C PHE A 16 -16.51 -11.99 13.60
N MET A 17 -17.56 -12.15 12.79
CA MET A 17 -17.41 -12.52 11.37
C MET A 17 -16.62 -11.47 10.58
N ARG A 18 -16.82 -10.18 10.86
CA ARG A 18 -16.05 -9.09 10.22
C ARG A 18 -14.57 -9.16 10.59
N VAL A 19 -14.25 -9.39 11.86
CA VAL A 19 -12.85 -9.56 12.31
C VAL A 19 -12.19 -10.75 11.64
N ILE A 20 -12.86 -11.90 11.58
CA ILE A 20 -12.34 -13.08 10.89
C ILE A 20 -12.10 -12.79 9.40
N ASN A 21 -13.03 -12.13 8.72
CA ASN A 21 -12.86 -11.78 7.31
C ASN A 21 -11.64 -10.88 7.09
N VAL A 22 -11.42 -9.88 7.95
CA VAL A 22 -10.23 -9.01 7.87
C VAL A 22 -8.94 -9.82 8.08
N ILE A 23 -8.91 -10.70 9.07
CA ILE A 23 -7.73 -11.55 9.33
C ILE A 23 -7.44 -12.46 8.13
N LEU A 24 -8.46 -13.11 7.58
CA LEU A 24 -8.30 -13.99 6.41
C LEU A 24 -7.86 -13.23 5.16
N HIS A 25 -8.42 -12.02 4.96
CA HIS A 25 -8.03 -11.15 3.86
C HIS A 25 -6.54 -10.77 3.96
N ASN A 26 -6.13 -10.24 5.11
CA ASN A 26 -4.74 -9.82 5.33
C ASN A 26 -3.76 -11.00 5.25
N TYR A 27 -4.14 -12.16 5.80
CA TYR A 27 -3.32 -13.36 5.68
C TYR A 27 -3.08 -13.75 4.22
N ARG A 28 -4.12 -13.73 3.38
CA ARG A 28 -3.98 -14.00 1.94
C ARG A 28 -3.16 -12.92 1.24
N ALA A 29 -3.37 -11.64 1.58
CA ALA A 29 -2.61 -10.53 1.03
C ALA A 29 -1.11 -10.67 1.35
N HIS A 30 -0.75 -11.08 2.56
CA HIS A 30 0.64 -11.28 2.97
C HIS A 30 1.32 -12.50 2.30
N GLN A 31 0.59 -13.31 1.56
CA GLN A 31 1.16 -14.38 0.72
C GLN A 31 1.49 -13.93 -0.70
N PHE A 32 1.17 -12.69 -1.07
CA PHE A 32 1.30 -12.18 -2.44
C PHE A 32 2.69 -12.42 -3.04
N PHE A 33 3.76 -12.04 -2.33
CA PHE A 33 5.12 -12.19 -2.85
C PHE A 33 5.56 -13.66 -2.90
N GLN A 34 5.14 -14.48 -1.96
CA GLN A 34 5.46 -15.91 -1.95
C GLN A 34 4.89 -16.62 -3.19
N ILE A 35 3.71 -16.19 -3.63
CA ILE A 35 3.01 -16.81 -4.76
C ILE A 35 3.48 -16.21 -6.09
N ARG A 36 3.60 -14.87 -6.17
CA ARG A 36 3.84 -14.16 -7.44
C ARG A 36 5.31 -13.84 -7.72
N SER A 37 6.12 -13.72 -6.70
CA SER A 37 7.53 -13.33 -6.81
C SER A 37 8.38 -14.01 -5.77
N PRO A 38 8.47 -15.35 -5.78
CA PRO A 38 9.18 -16.12 -4.73
C PRO A 38 10.68 -15.82 -4.64
N GLN A 39 11.26 -15.22 -5.69
CA GLN A 39 12.68 -14.83 -5.72
C GLN A 39 12.95 -13.47 -5.08
N LEU A 40 11.90 -12.66 -4.86
CA LEU A 40 12.06 -11.35 -4.24
C LEU A 40 12.17 -11.51 -2.73
N PRO A 41 13.26 -11.03 -2.10
CA PRO A 41 13.36 -11.00 -0.65
C PRO A 41 12.21 -10.17 -0.06
N VAL A 42 11.62 -10.64 1.03
CA VAL A 42 10.49 -9.96 1.69
C VAL A 42 10.86 -9.69 3.14
N VAL A 43 10.44 -8.54 3.65
CA VAL A 43 10.60 -8.22 5.07
C VAL A 43 9.84 -9.24 5.90
N PRO A 44 10.52 -9.96 6.83
CA PRO A 44 9.90 -11.03 7.61
C PRO A 44 8.87 -10.48 8.60
N ASP A 45 7.99 -11.38 9.05
CA ASP A 45 7.05 -11.20 10.15
C ASP A 45 6.18 -9.93 10.04
N PRO A 46 5.38 -9.80 8.95
CA PRO A 46 4.42 -8.71 8.88
C PRO A 46 3.34 -8.88 9.95
N ASN A 47 3.00 -7.79 10.63
CA ASN A 47 1.86 -7.78 11.54
C ASN A 47 0.57 -8.06 10.76
N ILE A 48 -0.32 -8.91 11.29
CA ILE A 48 -1.53 -9.33 10.58
C ILE A 48 -2.48 -8.17 10.23
N PHE A 49 -2.47 -7.09 11.01
CA PHE A 49 -3.33 -5.93 10.80
C PHE A 49 -2.62 -4.76 10.10
N LEU A 50 -1.33 -4.55 10.38
CA LEU A 50 -0.58 -3.38 9.96
C LEU A 50 0.50 -3.70 8.91
N GLY A 51 0.72 -4.98 8.58
CA GLY A 51 1.85 -5.36 7.75
C GLY A 51 3.18 -5.04 8.43
N ASN A 52 4.06 -4.34 7.73
CA ASN A 52 5.34 -3.87 8.27
C ASN A 52 5.30 -2.38 8.67
N ILE A 53 4.12 -1.73 8.58
CA ILE A 53 3.98 -0.29 8.84
C ILE A 53 4.19 0.06 10.31
N ASP A 54 3.90 -0.85 11.24
CA ASP A 54 4.17 -0.67 12.66
C ASP A 54 5.65 -0.35 12.91
N ARG A 55 6.55 -1.09 12.25
CA ARG A 55 7.99 -0.86 12.35
C ARG A 55 8.40 0.47 11.73
N THR A 56 7.83 0.83 10.57
CA THR A 56 8.10 2.10 9.88
C THR A 56 7.61 3.30 10.68
N ILE A 57 6.46 3.23 11.33
CA ILE A 57 5.94 4.33 12.16
C ILE A 57 6.80 4.52 13.42
N TYR A 58 7.21 3.43 14.07
CA TYR A 58 8.09 3.52 15.24
C TYR A 58 9.45 4.13 14.91
N ASP A 59 9.94 3.91 13.68
CA ASP A 59 11.28 4.32 13.25
C ASP A 59 11.27 5.57 12.35
N MET A 60 10.13 6.22 12.15
CA MET A 60 10.03 7.52 11.45
C MET A 60 10.95 8.59 12.04
N ARG A 61 11.42 8.42 13.29
CA ARG A 61 12.43 9.29 13.91
C ARG A 61 13.85 9.04 13.40
N ASN A 62 14.14 7.86 12.84
CA ASN A 62 15.51 7.46 12.48
C ASN A 62 15.78 7.32 10.99
N TYR A 63 14.79 7.32 10.11
CA TYR A 63 14.89 7.15 8.64
C TYR A 63 15.78 5.97 8.16
N ASN A 64 16.32 5.19 9.09
CA ASN A 64 17.34 4.18 8.83
C ASN A 64 16.76 2.79 8.53
N LEU A 65 15.50 2.56 8.87
CA LEU A 65 14.89 1.24 8.76
C LEU A 65 14.87 0.72 7.31
N ILE A 66 14.50 1.58 6.37
CA ILE A 66 14.49 1.20 4.94
C ILE A 66 15.91 0.93 4.46
N ASP A 67 16.88 1.73 4.91
CA ASP A 67 18.29 1.50 4.59
C ASP A 67 18.83 0.23 5.23
N GLU A 68 18.43 -0.07 6.46
CA GLU A 68 18.75 -1.33 7.13
C GLU A 68 18.16 -2.52 6.37
N TRP A 69 16.90 -2.44 5.93
CA TRP A 69 16.31 -3.48 5.10
C TRP A 69 17.03 -3.64 3.75
N HIS A 70 17.45 -2.55 3.10
CA HIS A 70 18.28 -2.63 1.91
C HIS A 70 19.63 -3.30 2.16
N ASN A 71 20.25 -3.03 3.29
CA ASN A 71 21.53 -3.64 3.66
C ASN A 71 21.39 -5.15 3.94
N ARG A 72 20.25 -5.58 4.48
CA ARG A 72 19.97 -6.99 4.83
C ARG A 72 19.38 -7.79 3.68
N LEU A 73 18.47 -7.21 2.90
CA LEU A 73 17.68 -7.90 1.88
C LEU A 73 18.16 -7.60 0.45
N GLY A 74 19.01 -6.60 0.27
CA GLY A 74 19.57 -6.24 -1.02
C GLY A 74 18.92 -5.05 -1.71
N LYS A 75 19.19 -4.89 -3.01
CA LYS A 75 18.78 -3.70 -3.78
C LYS A 75 17.26 -3.54 -3.92
N SER A 76 16.53 -4.64 -3.90
CA SER A 76 15.07 -4.64 -4.05
C SER A 76 14.47 -5.66 -3.10
N PHE A 77 13.41 -5.28 -2.41
CA PHE A 77 12.69 -6.17 -1.50
C PHE A 77 11.20 -5.80 -1.45
N GLY A 78 10.39 -6.79 -1.07
CA GLY A 78 8.97 -6.63 -0.81
C GLY A 78 8.70 -6.36 0.66
N HIS A 79 7.66 -5.59 0.94
CA HIS A 79 7.09 -5.42 2.28
C HIS A 79 5.60 -5.16 2.18
N TYR A 80 4.90 -5.16 3.31
CA TYR A 80 3.46 -4.95 3.33
C TYR A 80 3.11 -3.70 4.13
N MET A 81 2.28 -2.84 3.52
CA MET A 81 1.65 -1.72 4.21
C MET A 81 0.17 -2.06 4.38
N VAL A 82 -0.19 -2.48 5.58
CA VAL A 82 -1.49 -3.10 5.90
C VAL A 82 -1.65 -4.38 5.08
N ASP A 83 -2.55 -4.42 4.12
CA ASP A 83 -2.82 -5.52 3.19
C ASP A 83 -2.17 -5.32 1.80
N GLN A 84 -1.58 -4.15 1.55
CA GLN A 84 -1.01 -3.82 0.25
C GLN A 84 0.44 -4.27 0.13
N PRO A 85 0.81 -5.01 -0.93
CA PRO A 85 2.19 -5.36 -1.22
C PRO A 85 2.93 -4.17 -1.84
N TRP A 86 4.07 -3.82 -1.28
CA TRP A 86 4.95 -2.75 -1.73
C TRP A 86 6.32 -3.28 -2.09
N ILE A 87 6.96 -2.69 -3.07
CA ILE A 87 8.34 -2.97 -3.45
C ILE A 87 9.18 -1.72 -3.23
N SER A 88 10.20 -1.84 -2.39
CA SER A 88 11.24 -0.84 -2.24
C SER A 88 12.45 -1.23 -3.07
N THR A 89 12.98 -0.29 -3.87
CA THR A 89 14.13 -0.58 -4.72
C THR A 89 15.09 0.59 -4.82
N LYS A 90 16.40 0.27 -4.82
CA LYS A 90 17.52 1.16 -5.16
C LYS A 90 18.10 0.81 -6.55
N ASP A 91 17.47 -0.10 -7.29
CA ASP A 91 17.91 -0.47 -8.65
C ASP A 91 17.48 0.62 -9.65
N ILE A 92 18.45 1.39 -10.11
CA ILE A 92 18.23 2.50 -11.05
C ILE A 92 17.66 2.02 -12.38
N ASN A 93 18.03 0.81 -12.84
CA ASN A 93 17.54 0.26 -14.10
C ASN A 93 16.06 -0.11 -14.00
N LEU A 94 15.67 -0.72 -12.86
CA LEU A 94 14.28 -1.03 -12.58
C LEU A 94 13.45 0.25 -12.45
N LEU A 95 13.97 1.25 -11.71
CA LEU A 95 13.30 2.55 -11.56
C LEU A 95 13.12 3.26 -12.90
N LYS A 96 14.15 3.30 -13.74
CA LYS A 96 14.04 3.89 -15.09
C LYS A 96 12.99 3.17 -15.93
N LYS A 97 12.98 1.83 -15.91
CA LYS A 97 11.99 1.04 -16.65
C LYS A 97 10.58 1.35 -16.20
N VAL A 98 10.31 1.35 -14.88
CA VAL A 98 8.99 1.65 -14.32
C VAL A 98 8.57 3.09 -14.61
N MET A 99 9.50 4.06 -14.50
CA MET A 99 9.19 5.48 -14.73
C MET A 99 8.99 5.84 -16.19
N LEU A 100 9.65 5.13 -17.12
CA LEU A 100 9.55 5.39 -18.57
C LEU A 100 8.45 4.58 -19.25
N ASP A 101 8.07 3.43 -18.70
CA ASP A 101 6.95 2.61 -19.18
C ASP A 101 5.61 3.30 -18.79
N GLY A 102 5.28 4.34 -19.55
CA GLY A 102 4.14 5.24 -19.26
C GLY A 102 2.74 4.62 -19.34
N GLY A 103 2.64 3.28 -19.45
CA GLY A 103 1.35 2.61 -19.68
C GLY A 103 0.64 2.08 -18.43
N ASN A 104 1.35 1.91 -17.30
CA ASN A 104 0.81 1.20 -16.12
C ASN A 104 1.15 1.87 -14.79
N ASN A 105 1.57 3.13 -14.81
CA ASN A 105 1.99 3.83 -13.60
C ASN A 105 0.85 4.66 -13.03
N ASP A 106 -0.22 3.99 -12.64
CA ASP A 106 -1.21 4.63 -11.79
C ASP A 106 -0.58 4.95 -10.44
N ARG A 107 -0.71 6.20 -10.03
CA ARG A 107 -0.31 6.61 -8.70
C ARG A 107 -1.25 5.98 -7.69
N MET A 108 -0.79 5.81 -6.47
CA MET A 108 -1.64 5.39 -5.36
C MET A 108 -2.87 6.31 -5.30
N SER A 109 -4.06 5.77 -5.57
CA SER A 109 -5.30 6.50 -5.43
C SER A 109 -5.60 6.63 -3.93
N VAL A 110 -5.32 7.80 -3.39
CA VAL A 110 -5.73 8.18 -2.03
C VAL A 110 -6.99 9.02 -2.15
N GLU A 111 -8.11 8.49 -1.71
CA GLU A 111 -9.31 9.31 -1.55
C GLU A 111 -9.12 10.24 -0.35
N MET A 112 -9.07 11.53 -0.63
CA MET A 112 -9.03 12.55 0.40
C MET A 112 -10.46 12.88 0.86
N PRO A 113 -10.67 13.18 2.14
CA PRO A 113 -12.00 13.57 2.64
C PRO A 113 -12.48 14.91 2.07
N ILE A 114 -11.63 15.64 1.35
CA ILE A 114 -11.93 16.90 0.67
C ILE A 114 -12.05 16.62 -0.83
N PRO A 115 -13.26 16.66 -1.43
CA PRO A 115 -13.48 16.27 -2.83
C PRO A 115 -12.65 17.05 -3.84
N GLU A 116 -12.37 18.33 -3.55
CA GLU A 116 -11.58 19.21 -4.41
C GLU A 116 -10.15 18.74 -4.58
N LEU A 117 -9.57 18.12 -3.54
CA LEU A 117 -8.22 17.58 -3.60
C LEU A 117 -8.13 16.33 -4.48
N ASN A 118 -9.21 15.56 -4.59
CA ASN A 118 -9.22 14.35 -5.42
C ASN A 118 -9.07 14.67 -6.92
N ASN A 119 -9.41 15.90 -7.34
CA ASN A 119 -9.22 16.39 -8.70
C ASN A 119 -7.88 17.13 -8.90
N SER A 120 -7.01 17.15 -7.90
CA SER A 120 -5.69 17.76 -8.03
C SER A 120 -4.75 16.94 -8.93
N ILE A 121 -3.83 17.61 -9.63
CA ILE A 121 -2.82 16.96 -10.50
C ILE A 121 -1.98 15.91 -9.76
N VAL A 122 -1.91 15.98 -8.42
CA VAL A 122 -1.16 15.05 -7.59
C VAL A 122 -1.89 13.73 -7.42
N LEU A 123 -3.24 13.75 -7.39
CA LEU A 123 -4.07 12.59 -7.07
C LEU A 123 -4.79 11.98 -8.28
N ILE A 124 -5.02 12.77 -9.35
CA ILE A 124 -5.62 12.23 -10.58
C ILE A 124 -4.65 11.30 -11.31
N ASN A 125 -5.21 10.28 -11.96
CA ASN A 125 -4.48 9.25 -12.69
C ASN A 125 -4.90 9.17 -14.16
N GLY A 126 -4.16 8.37 -14.95
CA GLY A 126 -4.48 8.01 -16.32
C GLY A 126 -4.59 9.21 -17.25
N ASP A 127 -5.56 9.14 -18.17
CA ASP A 127 -5.77 10.17 -19.21
C ASP A 127 -6.11 11.57 -18.65
N ALA A 128 -6.77 11.64 -17.50
CA ALA A 128 -7.06 12.90 -16.82
C ALA A 128 -5.77 13.61 -16.41
N TRP A 129 -4.84 12.87 -15.80
CA TRP A 129 -3.53 13.38 -15.45
C TRP A 129 -2.73 13.84 -16.67
N HIS A 130 -2.71 13.03 -17.74
CA HIS A 130 -2.02 13.39 -18.98
C HIS A 130 -2.52 14.70 -19.57
N ARG A 131 -3.84 14.89 -19.64
CA ARG A 131 -4.44 16.14 -20.16
C ARG A 131 -4.02 17.35 -19.33
N VAL A 132 -4.12 17.26 -18.01
CA VAL A 132 -3.76 18.38 -17.12
C VAL A 132 -2.26 18.67 -17.18
N ARG A 133 -1.42 17.63 -17.19
CA ARG A 133 0.03 17.80 -17.33
C ARG A 133 0.42 18.48 -18.64
N MET A 134 -0.17 18.07 -19.77
CA MET A 134 0.10 18.69 -21.08
C MET A 134 -0.33 20.15 -21.12
N ALA A 135 -1.42 20.51 -20.46
CA ALA A 135 -1.89 21.88 -20.37
C ALA A 135 -0.97 22.76 -19.49
N LEU A 136 -0.37 22.20 -18.44
CA LEU A 136 0.50 22.93 -17.52
C LEU A 136 1.97 22.96 -17.94
N ALA A 137 2.44 22.00 -18.74
CA ALA A 137 3.85 21.89 -19.12
C ALA A 137 4.42 23.18 -19.75
N PRO A 138 3.72 23.91 -20.64
CA PRO A 138 4.24 25.15 -21.22
C PRO A 138 4.41 26.28 -20.20
N SER A 139 3.70 26.27 -19.08
CA SER A 139 3.78 27.28 -18.04
C SER A 139 4.89 27.02 -17.01
N LEU A 140 5.50 25.84 -17.05
CA LEU A 140 6.54 25.40 -16.13
C LEU A 140 7.95 25.40 -16.74
N THR A 141 8.06 25.71 -18.03
CA THR A 141 9.30 25.89 -18.80
C THR A 141 9.51 27.34 -19.13
#